data_b2227232454b5123d38207d0f3488029
#
_entry.id   b2227232454b5123d38207d0f3488029
#
_cell.length_a   1.000
_cell.length_b   1.000
_cell.length_c   1.000
_cell.angle_alpha   90.00
_cell.angle_beta   90.00
_cell.angle_gamma   90.00
#
_symmetry.space_group_name_H-M   'P 1'
#
loop_
_entity.id
_entity.type
_entity.pdbx_description
1 polymer ?
#
loop_
_entity_poly.entity_id
_entity_poly.type
_entity_poly.pdbx_seq_one_letter_code
_entity_poly.pdbx_strand_id
1 'polypeptide(L)'
;MKTEEIKVCVMRAGGTNCDAETARAFHELGVQAEVKHVNELVKNGNLLDYSMLVFPGGFSFGDYVRSGVIFARSLSAKLGKSMEWFVDEGRPILGICNGFQILVEYGLLPGFEGTSPYPEATLTTNEPQGFKCEWIYLKNENRGKCLFTNKIPEGKILKIPIAHGEGRFLFPVEKEQQMLQQLIDNDMLVFRYCDENGVAANGAYPTNPNGAFHDIAGICNKEGTIFGLMPHPERAMYWWQEPDWTSKTHMTQYGDGKLIFESIISNLTQKQ
;
A
#
# COMPACT_ATOMS: atom_id res chain seq x y z
N MET A 1 -12.05 -6.94 19.17
CA MET A 1 -10.68 -6.69 19.73
C MET A 1 -10.59 -5.22 20.16
N LYS A 2 -10.01 -4.90 21.32
CA LYS A 2 -9.76 -3.51 21.66
C LYS A 2 -8.58 -2.97 20.87
N THR A 3 -8.51 -1.67 20.64
CA THR A 3 -7.43 -1.03 19.87
C THR A 3 -6.04 -1.37 20.44
N GLU A 4 -5.91 -1.41 21.75
CA GLU A 4 -4.67 -1.71 22.50
C GLU A 4 -4.21 -3.18 22.34
N GLU A 5 -5.10 -4.07 21.90
CA GLU A 5 -4.82 -5.50 21.67
C GLU A 5 -4.35 -5.77 20.23
N ILE A 6 -4.53 -4.80 19.34
CA ILE A 6 -4.08 -4.90 17.94
C ILE A 6 -2.56 -4.80 17.92
N LYS A 7 -1.91 -5.84 17.38
CA LYS A 7 -0.46 -5.88 17.18
C LYS A 7 -0.14 -5.84 15.70
N VAL A 8 0.59 -4.82 15.29
CA VAL A 8 1.03 -4.62 13.90
C VAL A 8 2.52 -4.92 13.79
N CYS A 9 2.90 -5.79 12.86
CA CYS A 9 4.30 -6.02 12.50
C CYS A 9 4.66 -5.13 11.30
N VAL A 10 5.51 -4.14 11.53
CA VAL A 10 6.14 -3.35 10.45
C VAL A 10 7.44 -4.07 10.07
N MET A 11 7.40 -4.75 8.93
CA MET A 11 8.47 -5.64 8.50
C MET A 11 9.57 -4.87 7.76
N ARG A 12 10.82 -5.05 8.16
CA ARG A 12 11.97 -4.37 7.53
C ARG A 12 13.06 -5.32 7.06
N ALA A 13 13.82 -4.86 6.09
CA ALA A 13 15.09 -5.43 5.65
C ALA A 13 16.12 -4.31 5.50
N GLY A 14 17.36 -4.64 5.12
CA GLY A 14 18.34 -3.61 4.78
C GLY A 14 17.83 -2.72 3.64
N GLY A 15 17.89 -1.40 3.80
CA GLY A 15 17.39 -0.41 2.83
C GLY A 15 15.94 0.05 3.04
N THR A 16 15.16 -0.62 3.87
CA THR A 16 13.86 -0.09 4.33
C THR A 16 14.09 1.16 5.18
N ASN A 17 13.42 2.27 4.86
CA ASN A 17 13.64 3.55 5.55
C ASN A 17 12.36 4.27 6.02
N CYS A 18 11.16 3.80 5.63
CA CYS A 18 9.88 4.37 6.08
C CYS A 18 9.28 3.58 7.25
N ASP A 19 10.04 2.67 7.87
CA ASP A 19 9.58 1.78 8.94
C ASP A 19 9.19 2.53 10.23
N ALA A 20 10.01 3.49 10.65
CA ALA A 20 9.76 4.26 11.87
C ALA A 20 8.53 5.19 11.72
N GLU A 21 8.38 5.88 10.59
CA GLU A 21 7.24 6.76 10.34
C GLU A 21 5.94 5.96 10.17
N THR A 22 6.01 4.78 9.55
CA THR A 22 4.88 3.85 9.44
C THR A 22 4.43 3.34 10.82
N ALA A 23 5.37 2.90 11.68
CA ALA A 23 5.06 2.47 13.04
C ALA A 23 4.44 3.62 13.86
N ARG A 24 4.98 4.85 13.70
CA ARG A 24 4.44 6.04 14.36
C ARG A 24 2.96 6.28 13.97
N ALA A 25 2.60 6.12 12.69
CA ALA A 25 1.23 6.31 12.23
C ALA A 25 0.23 5.41 12.99
N PHE A 26 0.61 4.17 13.29
CA PHE A 26 -0.19 3.26 14.11
C PHE A 26 -0.19 3.65 15.59
N HIS A 27 0.98 4.01 16.16
CA HIS A 27 1.07 4.42 17.56
C HIS A 27 0.20 5.65 17.86
N GLU A 28 0.12 6.62 16.95
CA GLU A 28 -0.72 7.82 17.08
C GLU A 28 -2.23 7.48 17.14
N LEU A 29 -2.60 6.30 16.66
CA LEU A 29 -3.96 5.77 16.71
C LEU A 29 -4.18 4.76 17.86
N GLY A 30 -3.22 4.66 18.78
CA GLY A 30 -3.30 3.80 19.97
C GLY A 30 -3.05 2.31 19.70
N VAL A 31 -2.48 1.96 18.55
CA VAL A 31 -2.20 0.58 18.15
C VAL A 31 -0.75 0.21 18.46
N GLN A 32 -0.51 -1.00 18.93
CA GLN A 32 0.85 -1.52 19.13
C GLN A 32 1.48 -1.86 17.78
N ALA A 33 2.52 -1.13 17.37
CA ALA A 33 3.28 -1.41 16.15
C ALA A 33 4.74 -1.72 16.48
N GLU A 34 5.21 -2.88 16.05
CA GLU A 34 6.59 -3.33 16.25
C GLU A 34 7.34 -3.37 14.93
N VAL A 35 8.48 -2.70 14.87
CA VAL A 35 9.40 -2.79 13.74
C VAL A 35 10.26 -4.04 13.90
N LYS A 36 10.11 -5.01 12.98
CA LYS A 36 10.82 -6.29 13.02
C LYS A 36 11.65 -6.51 11.77
N HIS A 37 12.92 -6.81 11.95
CA HIS A 37 13.76 -7.23 10.84
C HIS A 37 13.39 -8.64 10.38
N VAL A 38 13.32 -8.88 9.06
CA VAL A 38 12.96 -10.20 8.49
C VAL A 38 13.77 -11.35 9.07
N ASN A 39 15.05 -11.17 9.33
CA ASN A 39 15.90 -12.21 9.93
C ASN A 39 15.57 -12.51 11.40
N GLU A 40 15.02 -11.56 12.13
CA GLU A 40 14.53 -11.75 13.49
C GLU A 40 13.27 -12.62 13.49
N LEU A 41 12.34 -12.32 12.58
CA LEU A 41 11.13 -13.12 12.38
C LEU A 41 11.43 -14.57 11.97
N VAL A 42 12.44 -14.78 11.13
CA VAL A 42 12.91 -16.13 10.75
C VAL A 42 13.45 -16.92 11.94
N LYS A 43 14.16 -16.27 12.85
CA LYS A 43 14.81 -16.96 13.97
C LYS A 43 13.86 -17.25 15.14
N ASN A 44 13.06 -16.27 15.51
CA ASN A 44 12.35 -16.28 16.79
C ASN A 44 10.91 -15.81 16.67
N GLY A 45 10.45 -15.42 15.46
CA GLY A 45 9.16 -14.80 15.27
C GLY A 45 8.09 -15.80 14.80
N ASN A 46 6.86 -15.54 15.23
CA ASN A 46 5.68 -16.15 14.68
C ASN A 46 4.82 -15.03 14.08
N LEU A 47 4.60 -15.04 12.77
CA LEU A 47 3.77 -14.04 12.11
C LEU A 47 2.33 -14.02 12.66
N LEU A 48 1.86 -15.17 13.14
CA LEU A 48 0.51 -15.30 13.71
C LEU A 48 0.33 -14.61 15.07
N ASP A 49 1.41 -14.13 15.69
CA ASP A 49 1.31 -13.30 16.91
C ASP A 49 0.84 -11.86 16.59
N TYR A 50 0.80 -11.49 15.31
CA TYR A 50 0.38 -10.18 14.84
C TYR A 50 -1.01 -10.20 14.21
N SER A 51 -1.77 -9.16 14.46
CA SER A 51 -3.09 -8.93 13.85
C SER A 51 -2.99 -8.51 12.38
N MET A 52 -1.86 -7.89 12.00
CA MET A 52 -1.64 -7.29 10.69
C MET A 52 -0.14 -7.23 10.38
N LEU A 53 0.21 -7.36 9.09
CA LEU A 53 1.56 -7.10 8.57
C LEU A 53 1.58 -5.81 7.74
N VAL A 54 2.69 -5.09 7.83
CA VAL A 54 2.95 -3.91 7.00
C VAL A 54 4.33 -4.01 6.39
N PHE A 55 4.40 -3.85 5.07
CA PHE A 55 5.63 -3.67 4.32
C PHE A 55 5.75 -2.17 4.00
N PRO A 56 6.62 -1.43 4.72
CA PRO A 56 6.76 0.01 4.54
C PRO A 56 7.56 0.35 3.27
N GLY A 57 7.59 1.63 2.95
CA GLY A 57 8.40 2.16 1.87
C GLY A 57 9.90 2.12 2.14
N GLY A 58 10.67 2.38 1.11
CA GLY A 58 12.12 2.43 1.13
C GLY A 58 12.73 1.86 -0.14
N PHE A 59 13.98 1.38 0.00
CA PHE A 59 14.78 0.81 -1.08
C PHE A 59 15.37 -0.51 -0.59
N SER A 60 14.49 -1.47 -0.30
CA SER A 60 14.91 -2.76 0.29
C SER A 60 15.96 -3.45 -0.57
N PHE A 61 17.06 -3.86 0.06
CA PHE A 61 18.25 -4.42 -0.62
C PHE A 61 18.83 -3.51 -1.72
N GLY A 62 18.63 -2.17 -1.61
CA GLY A 62 19.14 -1.17 -2.54
C GLY A 62 18.51 -1.21 -3.93
N ASP A 63 17.31 -1.81 -4.04
CA ASP A 63 16.59 -2.01 -5.31
C ASP A 63 17.41 -2.72 -6.40
N TYR A 64 18.43 -3.50 -5.98
CA TYR A 64 19.19 -4.34 -6.90
C TYR A 64 18.24 -5.28 -7.66
N VAL A 65 18.51 -5.48 -8.94
CA VAL A 65 17.68 -6.21 -9.90
C VAL A 65 16.45 -5.39 -10.32
N ARG A 66 15.56 -5.09 -9.38
CA ARG A 66 14.36 -4.25 -9.48
C ARG A 66 13.78 -4.08 -8.07
N SER A 67 13.09 -2.99 -7.84
CA SER A 67 12.51 -2.66 -6.53
C SER A 67 11.60 -3.79 -6.00
N GLY A 68 11.83 -4.18 -4.75
CA GLY A 68 11.03 -5.20 -4.04
C GLY A 68 11.37 -6.67 -4.34
N VAL A 69 12.03 -6.99 -5.47
CA VAL A 69 12.26 -8.38 -5.93
C VAL A 69 13.04 -9.21 -4.92
N ILE A 70 14.19 -8.72 -4.47
CA ILE A 70 15.06 -9.49 -3.55
C ILE A 70 14.35 -9.74 -2.22
N PHE A 71 13.61 -8.75 -1.72
CA PHE A 71 12.86 -8.91 -0.48
C PHE A 71 11.74 -9.95 -0.64
N ALA A 72 10.95 -9.86 -1.72
CA ALA A 72 9.87 -10.80 -2.01
C ALA A 72 10.39 -12.25 -2.09
N ARG A 73 11.48 -12.48 -2.82
CA ARG A 73 12.10 -13.80 -2.94
C ARG A 73 12.70 -14.30 -1.62
N SER A 74 13.35 -13.42 -0.87
CA SER A 74 13.87 -13.74 0.47
C SER A 74 12.74 -14.10 1.44
N LEU A 75 11.62 -13.37 1.40
CA LEU A 75 10.44 -13.61 2.21
C LEU A 75 9.82 -14.97 1.88
N SER A 76 9.60 -15.25 0.58
CA SER A 76 9.07 -16.53 0.11
C SER A 76 9.95 -17.71 0.57
N ALA A 77 11.27 -17.59 0.41
CA ALA A 77 12.19 -18.66 0.78
C ALA A 77 12.27 -18.90 2.29
N LYS A 78 12.14 -17.87 3.12
CA LYS A 78 12.37 -17.95 4.56
C LYS A 78 11.10 -18.06 5.40
N LEU A 79 10.03 -17.43 4.98
CA LEU A 79 8.76 -17.30 5.71
C LEU A 79 7.54 -17.74 4.89
N GLY A 80 7.74 -18.38 3.73
CA GLY A 80 6.67 -18.72 2.79
C GLY A 80 5.46 -19.38 3.44
N LYS A 81 5.66 -20.45 4.21
CA LYS A 81 4.57 -21.15 4.92
C LYS A 81 3.86 -20.24 5.95
N SER A 82 4.61 -19.42 6.68
CA SER A 82 4.01 -18.51 7.65
C SER A 82 3.21 -17.41 6.96
N MET A 83 3.65 -16.96 5.78
CA MET A 83 2.92 -16.01 4.95
C MET A 83 1.64 -16.65 4.38
N GLU A 84 1.71 -17.89 3.87
CA GLU A 84 0.53 -18.64 3.41
C GLU A 84 -0.53 -18.72 4.51
N TRP A 85 -0.16 -19.18 5.70
CA TRP A 85 -1.09 -19.25 6.83
C TRP A 85 -1.66 -17.88 7.22
N PHE A 86 -0.86 -16.82 7.18
CA PHE A 86 -1.30 -15.47 7.49
C PHE A 86 -2.36 -14.97 6.50
N VAL A 87 -2.16 -15.26 5.21
CA VAL A 87 -3.10 -14.95 4.12
C VAL A 87 -4.36 -15.80 4.22
N ASP A 88 -4.23 -17.11 4.45
CA ASP A 88 -5.35 -18.04 4.55
C ASP A 88 -6.28 -17.72 5.74
N GLU A 89 -5.72 -17.18 6.83
CA GLU A 89 -6.52 -16.67 7.95
C GLU A 89 -7.21 -15.32 7.66
N GLY A 90 -7.01 -14.76 6.47
CA GLY A 90 -7.59 -13.48 6.08
C GLY A 90 -7.12 -12.31 6.93
N ARG A 91 -5.88 -12.37 7.43
CA ARG A 91 -5.28 -11.28 8.19
C ARG A 91 -4.81 -10.17 7.24
N PRO A 92 -5.00 -8.89 7.62
CA PRO A 92 -4.66 -7.78 6.75
C PRO A 92 -3.16 -7.63 6.50
N ILE A 93 -2.82 -7.28 5.25
CA ILE A 93 -1.45 -6.93 4.83
C ILE A 93 -1.48 -5.60 4.07
N LEU A 94 -0.63 -4.66 4.48
CA LEU A 94 -0.46 -3.36 3.80
C LEU A 94 0.94 -3.28 3.17
N GLY A 95 1.01 -2.87 1.91
CA GLY A 95 2.25 -2.52 1.22
C GLY A 95 2.26 -1.06 0.79
N ILE A 96 3.22 -0.27 1.29
CA ILE A 96 3.38 1.14 0.94
C ILE A 96 4.62 1.30 0.07
N CYS A 97 4.48 1.90 -1.12
CA CYS A 97 5.58 2.18 -2.06
C CYS A 97 6.42 0.93 -2.34
N ASN A 98 7.64 0.81 -1.81
CA ASN A 98 8.45 -0.41 -1.92
C ASN A 98 7.71 -1.65 -1.36
N GLY A 99 6.86 -1.49 -0.34
CA GLY A 99 6.00 -2.55 0.17
C GLY A 99 4.99 -3.04 -0.87
N PHE A 100 4.41 -2.16 -1.66
CA PHE A 100 3.52 -2.54 -2.76
C PHE A 100 4.27 -3.34 -3.83
N GLN A 101 5.48 -2.89 -4.19
CA GLN A 101 6.36 -3.63 -5.11
C GLN A 101 6.67 -5.04 -4.59
N ILE A 102 6.95 -5.18 -3.29
CA ILE A 102 7.17 -6.48 -2.65
C ILE A 102 5.94 -7.38 -2.77
N LEU A 103 4.74 -6.86 -2.50
CA LEU A 103 3.50 -7.65 -2.57
C LEU A 103 3.18 -8.11 -4.00
N VAL A 104 3.43 -7.27 -5.01
CA VAL A 104 3.29 -7.64 -6.42
C VAL A 104 4.32 -8.71 -6.81
N GLU A 105 5.59 -8.51 -6.46
CA GLU A 105 6.66 -9.47 -6.76
C GLU A 105 6.53 -10.79 -6.01
N TYR A 106 5.89 -10.79 -4.86
CA TYR A 106 5.57 -12.01 -4.11
C TYR A 106 4.42 -12.80 -4.75
N GLY A 107 3.54 -12.14 -5.53
CA GLY A 107 2.35 -12.72 -6.13
C GLY A 107 1.08 -12.59 -5.26
N LEU A 108 1.10 -11.71 -4.26
CA LEU A 108 -0.06 -11.42 -3.41
C LEU A 108 -1.00 -10.37 -4.02
N LEU A 109 -0.51 -9.57 -4.95
CA LEU A 109 -1.27 -8.56 -5.67
C LEU A 109 -1.02 -8.66 -7.18
N PRO A 110 -2.06 -8.59 -8.01
CA PRO A 110 -3.49 -8.49 -7.69
C PRO A 110 -4.06 -9.71 -6.97
N GLY A 111 -3.51 -10.92 -7.17
CA GLY A 111 -4.00 -12.14 -6.55
C GLY A 111 -5.43 -12.49 -6.97
N PHE A 112 -5.70 -12.52 -8.29
CA PHE A 112 -7.04 -12.78 -8.83
C PHE A 112 -7.60 -14.14 -8.42
N GLU A 113 -6.74 -15.13 -8.32
CA GLU A 113 -7.08 -16.51 -7.90
C GLU A 113 -6.35 -16.92 -6.60
N GLY A 114 -6.02 -15.94 -5.74
CA GLY A 114 -5.22 -16.11 -4.54
C GLY A 114 -3.74 -15.82 -4.77
N THR A 115 -2.85 -16.35 -3.92
CA THR A 115 -1.40 -16.12 -4.06
C THR A 115 -0.88 -16.79 -5.34
N SER A 116 -0.37 -15.97 -6.26
CA SER A 116 0.19 -16.45 -7.53
C SER A 116 1.67 -16.85 -7.35
N PRO A 117 2.14 -17.96 -7.97
CA PRO A 117 3.55 -18.35 -7.94
C PRO A 117 4.44 -17.40 -8.76
N TYR A 118 3.84 -16.59 -9.61
CA TYR A 118 4.52 -15.58 -10.45
C TYR A 118 3.79 -14.23 -10.36
N PRO A 119 4.51 -13.10 -10.48
CA PRO A 119 3.87 -11.79 -10.56
C PRO A 119 2.87 -11.69 -11.71
N GLU A 120 1.65 -11.26 -11.42
CA GLU A 120 0.59 -11.03 -12.43
C GLU A 120 0.60 -9.61 -12.96
N ALA A 121 1.30 -8.70 -12.28
CA ALA A 121 1.51 -7.31 -12.64
C ALA A 121 2.96 -6.92 -12.35
N THR A 122 3.34 -5.69 -12.70
CA THR A 122 4.66 -5.16 -12.37
C THR A 122 4.58 -3.70 -11.97
N LEU A 123 5.51 -3.28 -11.10
CA LEU A 123 5.82 -1.89 -10.83
C LEU A 123 7.22 -1.64 -11.40
N THR A 124 7.33 -0.69 -12.33
CA THR A 124 8.54 -0.45 -13.11
C THR A 124 8.88 1.04 -13.16
N THR A 125 9.96 1.38 -13.87
CA THR A 125 10.45 2.74 -14.02
C THR A 125 9.37 3.71 -14.45
N ASN A 126 9.29 4.85 -13.76
CA ASN A 126 8.35 5.92 -14.05
C ASN A 126 8.45 6.43 -15.50
N GLU A 127 7.33 6.90 -16.03
CA GLU A 127 7.26 7.63 -17.30
C GLU A 127 6.45 8.92 -17.08
N PRO A 128 7.06 10.12 -17.23
CA PRO A 128 8.45 10.38 -17.58
C PRO A 128 9.45 9.86 -16.55
N GLN A 129 10.63 9.46 -17.06
CA GLN A 129 11.71 8.89 -16.25
C GLN A 129 12.15 9.84 -15.13
N GLY A 130 12.57 9.27 -13.99
CA GLY A 130 13.13 10.01 -12.86
C GLY A 130 12.40 9.71 -11.56
N PHE A 131 13.05 10.07 -10.46
CA PHE A 131 12.46 9.98 -9.13
C PHE A 131 11.41 11.08 -8.97
N LYS A 132 10.18 10.68 -8.60
CA LYS A 132 9.06 11.59 -8.35
C LYS A 132 8.88 11.74 -6.85
N CYS A 133 8.91 13.00 -6.37
CA CYS A 133 8.71 13.34 -4.96
C CYS A 133 7.79 14.57 -4.91
N GLU A 134 6.50 14.32 -4.89
CA GLU A 134 5.47 15.36 -5.00
C GLU A 134 4.17 14.96 -4.31
N TRP A 135 3.32 15.94 -4.03
CA TRP A 135 1.97 15.71 -3.55
C TRP A 135 1.01 15.52 -4.71
N ILE A 136 0.21 14.47 -4.63
CA ILE A 136 -0.74 14.09 -5.68
C ILE A 136 -2.15 13.93 -5.09
N TYR A 137 -3.14 13.87 -5.95
CA TYR A 137 -4.51 13.58 -5.59
C TYR A 137 -4.88 12.17 -6.03
N LEU A 138 -5.60 11.48 -5.14
CA LEU A 138 -6.11 10.13 -5.34
C LEU A 138 -7.63 10.13 -5.22
N LYS A 139 -8.29 9.51 -6.14
CA LYS A 139 -9.72 9.22 -6.01
C LYS A 139 -9.93 7.80 -5.50
N ASN A 140 -10.72 7.65 -4.44
CA ASN A 140 -11.15 6.34 -3.97
C ASN A 140 -12.19 5.77 -4.93
N GLU A 141 -11.85 4.71 -5.64
CA GLU A 141 -12.74 4.00 -6.58
C GLU A 141 -13.35 2.73 -5.92
N ASN A 142 -12.91 2.38 -4.70
CA ASN A 142 -13.35 1.18 -4.00
C ASN A 142 -14.75 1.37 -3.40
N ARG A 143 -15.62 0.40 -3.65
CA ARG A 143 -17.03 0.41 -3.24
C ARG A 143 -17.27 -0.29 -1.90
N GLY A 144 -16.20 -0.55 -1.14
CA GLY A 144 -16.26 -1.07 0.21
C GLY A 144 -15.62 -2.44 0.44
N LYS A 145 -15.01 -3.08 -0.57
CA LYS A 145 -14.34 -4.36 -0.41
C LYS A 145 -13.04 -4.24 0.40
N CYS A 146 -12.19 -3.29 0.04
CA CYS A 146 -10.88 -3.13 0.66
C CYS A 146 -11.00 -2.68 2.13
N LEU A 147 -10.51 -3.48 3.07
CA LEU A 147 -10.57 -3.17 4.51
C LEU A 147 -9.86 -1.87 4.88
N PHE A 148 -8.91 -1.45 4.06
CA PHE A 148 -8.14 -0.21 4.29
C PHE A 148 -8.86 1.05 3.82
N THR A 149 -9.94 0.91 3.04
CA THR A 149 -10.67 2.05 2.47
C THR A 149 -12.19 1.96 2.58
N ASN A 150 -12.74 0.87 3.10
CA ASN A 150 -14.20 0.66 3.20
C ASN A 150 -14.93 1.63 4.16
N LYS A 151 -14.17 2.44 4.92
CA LYS A 151 -14.71 3.55 5.74
C LYS A 151 -14.52 4.91 5.05
N ILE A 152 -13.90 4.92 3.88
CA ILE A 152 -13.69 6.11 3.05
C ILE A 152 -14.76 6.10 1.96
N PRO A 153 -15.59 7.14 1.81
CA PRO A 153 -16.62 7.16 0.77
C PRO A 153 -16.03 6.95 -0.64
N GLU A 154 -16.73 6.20 -1.49
CA GLU A 154 -16.42 6.14 -2.92
C GLU A 154 -16.41 7.55 -3.52
N GLY A 155 -15.47 7.83 -4.40
CA GLY A 155 -15.28 9.15 -5.01
C GLY A 155 -14.59 10.17 -4.11
N LYS A 156 -14.30 9.86 -2.84
CA LYS A 156 -13.51 10.76 -1.97
C LYS A 156 -12.13 10.98 -2.55
N ILE A 157 -11.72 12.24 -2.61
CA ILE A 157 -10.39 12.66 -3.04
C ILE A 157 -9.49 12.80 -1.82
N LEU A 158 -8.29 12.21 -1.90
CA LEU A 158 -7.25 12.31 -0.87
C LEU A 158 -6.01 12.96 -1.45
N LYS A 159 -5.36 13.81 -0.67
CA LYS A 159 -4.08 14.44 -1.02
C LYS A 159 -2.96 13.75 -0.24
N ILE A 160 -2.11 12.99 -0.92
CA ILE A 160 -1.06 12.14 -0.32
C ILE A 160 0.24 12.28 -1.13
N PRO A 161 1.44 12.30 -0.51
CA PRO A 161 2.69 12.41 -1.25
C PRO A 161 3.13 11.06 -1.84
N ILE A 162 3.92 11.14 -2.93
CA ILE A 162 4.68 10.04 -3.51
C ILE A 162 6.17 10.30 -3.40
N ALA A 163 6.99 9.23 -3.38
CA ALA A 163 8.45 9.31 -3.40
C ALA A 163 9.03 8.01 -4.00
N HIS A 164 9.11 7.92 -5.32
CA HIS A 164 9.54 6.70 -6.01
C HIS A 164 10.13 6.93 -7.40
N GLY A 165 11.01 6.01 -7.84
CA GLY A 165 11.54 5.92 -9.20
C GLY A 165 10.87 4.83 -10.05
N GLU A 166 10.26 3.82 -9.38
CA GLU A 166 9.63 2.66 -10.01
C GLU A 166 8.18 2.50 -9.48
N GLY A 167 7.32 3.46 -9.83
CA GLY A 167 5.92 3.46 -9.40
C GLY A 167 4.91 3.14 -10.49
N ARG A 168 5.38 2.89 -11.72
CA ARG A 168 4.55 2.66 -12.88
C ARG A 168 3.94 1.26 -12.85
N PHE A 169 2.67 1.16 -12.46
CA PHE A 169 1.92 -0.10 -12.47
C PHE A 169 1.50 -0.49 -13.87
N LEU A 170 1.82 -1.72 -14.28
CA LEU A 170 1.48 -2.27 -15.59
C LEU A 170 1.01 -3.73 -15.48
N PHE A 171 0.12 -4.11 -16.39
CA PHE A 171 -0.19 -5.51 -16.70
C PHE A 171 0.58 -5.98 -17.96
N PRO A 172 0.68 -7.30 -18.20
CA PRO A 172 1.11 -7.82 -19.49
C PRO A 172 0.23 -7.27 -20.61
N VAL A 173 0.86 -6.71 -21.66
CA VAL A 173 0.16 -5.96 -22.73
C VAL A 173 -0.98 -6.76 -23.36
N GLU A 174 -0.79 -8.07 -23.54
CA GLU A 174 -1.77 -8.95 -24.17
C GLU A 174 -3.01 -9.20 -23.30
N LYS A 175 -2.94 -8.91 -22.00
CA LYS A 175 -3.99 -9.18 -21.01
C LYS A 175 -4.46 -7.93 -20.27
N GLU A 176 -3.89 -6.77 -20.56
CA GLU A 176 -4.10 -5.56 -19.75
C GLU A 176 -5.57 -5.17 -19.60
N GLN A 177 -6.35 -5.21 -20.69
CA GLN A 177 -7.77 -4.87 -20.67
C GLN A 177 -8.61 -5.90 -19.91
N GLN A 178 -8.29 -7.19 -20.09
CA GLN A 178 -8.98 -8.27 -19.36
C GLN A 178 -8.71 -8.16 -17.86
N MET A 179 -7.45 -7.92 -17.46
CA MET A 179 -7.05 -7.82 -16.05
C MET A 179 -7.59 -6.54 -15.41
N LEU A 180 -7.65 -5.43 -16.16
CA LEU A 180 -8.33 -4.22 -15.72
C LEU A 180 -9.81 -4.47 -15.44
N GLN A 181 -10.50 -5.16 -16.36
CA GLN A 181 -11.91 -5.48 -16.16
C GLN A 181 -12.12 -6.35 -14.93
N GLN A 182 -11.23 -7.32 -14.68
CA GLN A 182 -11.25 -8.14 -13.45
C GLN A 182 -11.05 -7.31 -12.19
N LEU A 183 -10.14 -6.31 -12.20
CA LEU A 183 -9.98 -5.40 -11.05
C LEU A 183 -11.27 -4.63 -10.76
N ILE A 184 -11.91 -4.10 -11.81
CA ILE A 184 -13.14 -3.29 -11.69
C ILE A 184 -14.32 -4.15 -11.21
N ASP A 185 -14.55 -5.29 -11.87
CA ASP A 185 -15.69 -6.17 -11.57
C ASP A 185 -15.62 -6.74 -10.16
N ASN A 186 -14.42 -7.04 -9.69
CA ASN A 186 -14.18 -7.59 -8.36
C ASN A 186 -13.94 -6.53 -7.28
N ASP A 187 -14.11 -5.23 -7.58
CA ASP A 187 -13.89 -4.12 -6.64
C ASP A 187 -12.46 -4.15 -6.01
N MET A 188 -11.46 -4.47 -6.83
CA MET A 188 -10.05 -4.55 -6.42
C MET A 188 -9.26 -3.29 -6.77
N LEU A 189 -9.79 -2.44 -7.65
CA LEU A 189 -9.23 -1.12 -7.95
C LEU A 189 -9.55 -0.19 -6.78
N VAL A 190 -8.52 0.30 -6.08
CA VAL A 190 -8.72 1.08 -4.86
C VAL A 190 -8.51 2.56 -5.11
N PHE A 191 -7.34 2.95 -5.59
CA PHE A 191 -7.02 4.35 -5.85
C PHE A 191 -6.55 4.58 -7.28
N ARG A 192 -7.03 5.70 -7.85
CA ARG A 192 -6.54 6.23 -9.13
C ARG A 192 -6.00 7.65 -8.93
N TYR A 193 -4.95 7.98 -9.70
CA TYR A 193 -4.48 9.35 -9.80
C TYR A 193 -5.54 10.24 -10.47
N CYS A 194 -5.78 11.41 -9.89
CA CYS A 194 -6.73 12.40 -10.39
C CYS A 194 -6.21 13.82 -10.13
N ASP A 195 -6.92 14.83 -10.64
CA ASP A 195 -6.70 16.21 -10.24
C ASP A 195 -7.39 16.55 -8.89
N GLU A 196 -7.26 17.77 -8.43
CA GLU A 196 -7.87 18.28 -7.18
C GLU A 196 -9.40 18.21 -7.16
N ASN A 197 -10.04 18.15 -8.34
CA ASN A 197 -11.49 18.07 -8.51
C ASN A 197 -11.96 16.62 -8.72
N GLY A 198 -11.06 15.63 -8.71
CA GLY A 198 -11.36 14.22 -8.92
C GLY A 198 -11.53 13.82 -10.38
N VAL A 199 -11.10 14.67 -11.32
CA VAL A 199 -11.08 14.32 -12.74
C VAL A 199 -9.91 13.37 -13.00
N ALA A 200 -10.18 12.24 -13.64
CA ALA A 200 -9.17 11.22 -13.93
C ALA A 200 -8.00 11.80 -14.75
N ALA A 201 -6.79 11.38 -14.44
CA ALA A 201 -5.59 11.82 -15.15
C ALA A 201 -5.55 11.37 -16.61
N ASN A 202 -6.20 10.23 -16.95
CA ASN A 202 -6.21 9.64 -18.29
C ASN A 202 -4.79 9.47 -18.87
N GLY A 203 -3.85 9.05 -18.03
CA GLY A 203 -2.45 8.87 -18.39
C GLY A 203 -1.63 10.18 -18.51
N ALA A 204 -2.26 11.34 -18.34
CA ALA A 204 -1.60 12.63 -18.59
C ALA A 204 -0.70 13.05 -17.39
N TYR A 205 0.57 13.31 -17.68
CA TYR A 205 1.47 13.96 -16.75
C TYR A 205 1.12 15.46 -16.62
N PRO A 206 1.19 16.12 -15.44
CA PRO A 206 1.69 15.58 -14.15
C PRO A 206 0.65 14.87 -13.30
N THR A 207 -0.62 14.89 -13.67
CA THR A 207 -1.71 14.32 -12.86
C THR A 207 -1.54 12.80 -12.65
N ASN A 208 -1.13 12.05 -13.71
CA ASN A 208 -0.55 10.73 -13.56
C ASN A 208 0.99 10.91 -13.52
N PRO A 209 1.62 10.82 -12.33
CA PRO A 209 3.01 11.23 -12.16
C PRO A 209 4.03 10.25 -12.72
N ASN A 210 3.62 9.01 -12.97
CA ASN A 210 4.52 7.90 -13.24
C ASN A 210 4.15 7.05 -14.46
N GLY A 211 3.07 7.39 -15.17
CA GLY A 211 2.61 6.67 -16.35
C GLY A 211 1.94 5.32 -16.03
N ALA A 212 1.43 5.14 -14.82
CA ALA A 212 0.71 3.93 -14.42
C ALA A 212 -0.49 3.67 -15.33
N PHE A 213 -0.66 2.42 -15.74
CA PHE A 213 -1.80 2.00 -16.56
C PHE A 213 -3.11 2.34 -15.86
N HIS A 214 -4.05 2.91 -16.62
CA HIS A 214 -5.36 3.35 -16.13
C HIS A 214 -5.31 4.23 -14.87
N ASP A 215 -4.23 4.99 -14.69
CA ASP A 215 -3.97 5.84 -13.51
C ASP A 215 -3.94 5.08 -12.18
N ILE A 216 -3.67 3.78 -12.18
CA ILE A 216 -3.68 2.94 -10.98
C ILE A 216 -2.61 3.39 -10.00
N ALA A 217 -3.03 3.81 -8.80
CA ALA A 217 -2.17 4.21 -7.70
C ALA A 217 -2.16 3.19 -6.54
N GLY A 218 -3.19 2.33 -6.47
CA GLY A 218 -3.30 1.28 -5.46
C GLY A 218 -4.41 0.29 -5.77
N ILE A 219 -4.17 -0.98 -5.41
CA ILE A 219 -5.10 -2.10 -5.62
C ILE A 219 -5.18 -2.97 -4.37
N CYS A 220 -6.26 -3.72 -4.20
CA CYS A 220 -6.33 -4.79 -3.21
C CYS A 220 -6.47 -6.17 -3.87
N ASN A 221 -6.29 -7.23 -3.07
CA ASN A 221 -6.59 -8.59 -3.50
C ASN A 221 -8.11 -8.85 -3.57
N LYS A 222 -8.48 -10.01 -4.08
CA LYS A 222 -9.88 -10.41 -4.28
C LYS A 222 -10.72 -10.38 -3.00
N GLU A 223 -10.12 -10.69 -1.86
CA GLU A 223 -10.73 -10.69 -0.53
C GLU A 223 -10.76 -9.32 0.15
N GLY A 224 -10.02 -8.32 -0.39
CA GLY A 224 -9.90 -6.98 0.18
C GLY A 224 -9.05 -6.89 1.46
N THR A 225 -8.34 -7.97 1.79
CA THR A 225 -7.49 -8.06 2.99
C THR A 225 -6.04 -7.64 2.77
N ILE A 226 -5.57 -7.69 1.52
CA ILE A 226 -4.22 -7.28 1.14
C ILE A 226 -4.33 -6.03 0.27
N PHE A 227 -3.63 -4.97 0.64
CA PHE A 227 -3.69 -3.69 -0.05
C PHE A 227 -2.29 -3.15 -0.32
N GLY A 228 -2.06 -2.67 -1.54
CA GLY A 228 -0.83 -2.01 -1.95
C GLY A 228 -1.10 -0.68 -2.62
N LEU A 229 -0.28 0.32 -2.31
CA LEU A 229 -0.35 1.64 -2.92
C LEU A 229 1.05 2.25 -3.06
N MET A 230 1.27 3.06 -4.12
CA MET A 230 2.54 3.80 -4.30
C MET A 230 2.67 5.04 -3.44
N PRO A 231 1.60 5.83 -3.19
CA PRO A 231 1.65 6.96 -2.28
C PRO A 231 1.93 6.57 -0.82
N HIS A 232 2.38 7.56 -0.02
CA HIS A 232 2.81 7.41 1.37
C HIS A 232 1.78 8.00 2.34
N PRO A 233 0.76 7.25 2.80
CA PRO A 233 -0.24 7.75 3.74
C PRO A 233 0.36 8.10 5.11
N GLU A 234 1.45 7.43 5.53
CA GLU A 234 2.18 7.73 6.77
C GLU A 234 2.83 9.12 6.78
N ARG A 235 3.00 9.73 5.60
CA ARG A 235 3.50 11.10 5.40
C ARG A 235 2.40 12.13 5.23
N ALA A 236 1.14 11.72 5.34
CA ALA A 236 -0.05 12.56 5.27
C ALA A 236 -0.98 12.33 6.46
N MET A 237 -0.41 12.08 7.66
CA MET A 237 -1.16 11.88 8.92
C MET A 237 -1.68 13.18 9.49
N TYR A 238 -0.95 14.27 9.28
CA TYR A 238 -1.25 15.59 9.81
C TYR A 238 -1.28 16.64 8.70
N TRP A 239 -2.17 17.61 8.81
CA TRP A 239 -2.33 18.69 7.85
C TRP A 239 -1.04 19.53 7.65
N TRP A 240 -0.21 19.70 8.70
CA TRP A 240 1.05 20.45 8.61
C TRP A 240 2.19 19.73 7.89
N GLN A 241 1.98 18.48 7.48
CA GLN A 241 2.91 17.77 6.60
C GLN A 241 2.79 18.23 5.13
N GLU A 242 1.65 18.85 4.78
CA GLU A 242 1.46 19.39 3.44
C GLU A 242 2.35 20.63 3.21
N PRO A 243 2.94 20.83 2.00
CA PRO A 243 3.88 21.92 1.73
C PRO A 243 3.25 23.30 1.83
N ASP A 244 1.95 23.40 1.61
CA ASP A 244 1.16 24.66 1.57
C ASP A 244 0.34 24.90 2.84
N TRP A 245 0.61 24.18 3.92
CA TRP A 245 -0.19 24.21 5.14
C TRP A 245 -0.33 25.62 5.75
N THR A 246 0.69 26.46 5.65
CA THR A 246 0.66 27.82 6.22
C THR A 246 -0.29 28.78 5.47
N SER A 247 -0.66 28.44 4.22
CA SER A 247 -1.58 29.24 3.41
C SER A 247 -3.06 28.88 3.61
N LYS A 248 -3.33 27.80 4.35
CA LYS A 248 -4.70 27.30 4.57
C LYS A 248 -5.38 28.00 5.74
N THR A 249 -6.60 28.47 5.50
CA THR A 249 -7.44 29.15 6.51
C THR A 249 -8.25 28.19 7.39
N HIS A 250 -8.47 26.97 6.93
CA HIS A 250 -9.20 25.92 7.66
C HIS A 250 -8.28 24.76 7.96
N MET A 251 -7.96 24.60 9.24
CA MET A 251 -7.04 23.58 9.72
C MET A 251 -7.82 22.44 10.34
N THR A 252 -7.89 21.31 9.62
CA THR A 252 -8.17 20.05 10.27
C THR A 252 -6.90 19.60 11.00
N GLN A 253 -7.01 18.95 12.15
CA GLN A 253 -5.83 18.46 12.87
C GLN A 253 -5.07 17.39 12.06
N TYR A 254 -5.75 16.69 11.17
CA TYR A 254 -5.28 15.51 10.48
C TYR A 254 -5.27 15.66 8.96
N GLY A 255 -4.31 14.98 8.33
CA GLY A 255 -4.21 14.83 6.89
C GLY A 255 -4.99 13.61 6.36
N ASP A 256 -5.14 13.52 5.06
CA ASP A 256 -5.95 12.49 4.41
C ASP A 256 -5.40 11.07 4.56
N GLY A 257 -4.09 10.90 4.73
CA GLY A 257 -3.46 9.59 4.92
C GLY A 257 -3.96 8.86 6.17
N LYS A 258 -4.37 9.60 7.21
CA LYS A 258 -4.92 9.05 8.43
C LYS A 258 -6.15 8.17 8.18
N LEU A 259 -6.99 8.53 7.21
CA LEU A 259 -8.22 7.81 6.89
C LEU A 259 -7.98 6.33 6.55
N ILE A 260 -6.85 6.03 5.90
CA ILE A 260 -6.47 4.66 5.53
C ILE A 260 -6.16 3.84 6.79
N PHE A 261 -5.40 4.40 7.73
CA PHE A 261 -5.07 3.73 8.99
C PHE A 261 -6.30 3.58 9.88
N GLU A 262 -7.16 4.60 9.98
CA GLU A 262 -8.41 4.54 10.75
C GLU A 262 -9.36 3.48 10.19
N SER A 263 -9.46 3.35 8.87
CA SER A 263 -10.31 2.34 8.24
C SER A 263 -9.91 0.92 8.67
N ILE A 264 -8.63 0.56 8.56
CA ILE A 264 -8.19 -0.80 8.93
C ILE A 264 -8.29 -1.05 10.43
N ILE A 265 -7.97 -0.08 11.28
CA ILE A 265 -8.11 -0.22 12.74
C ILE A 265 -9.57 -0.44 13.12
N SER A 266 -10.49 0.32 12.52
CA SER A 266 -11.93 0.12 12.73
C SER A 266 -12.39 -1.29 12.35
N ASN A 267 -11.88 -1.86 11.25
CA ASN A 267 -12.21 -3.22 10.85
C ASN A 267 -11.64 -4.27 11.81
N LEU A 268 -10.40 -4.09 12.28
CA LEU A 268 -9.77 -5.00 13.24
C LEU A 268 -10.47 -4.98 14.60
N THR A 269 -10.98 -3.83 15.05
CA THR A 269 -11.74 -3.73 16.30
C THR A 269 -13.13 -4.35 16.20
N GLN A 270 -13.74 -4.43 15.01
CA GLN A 270 -15.07 -5.00 14.77
C GLN A 270 -15.07 -6.52 14.51
N LYS A 271 -13.94 -7.13 14.16
CA LYS A 271 -13.81 -8.60 14.07
C LYS A 271 -13.94 -9.18 15.48
N GLN A 272 -15.13 -9.65 15.85
CA GLN A 272 -15.40 -10.53 17.01
C GLN A 272 -15.49 -11.98 16.56
#